data_7c6f9c778fc67bd66996fe9175bce192
#
_entry.id   7c6f9c778fc67bd66996fe9175bce192
#
_cell.length_a   1.000
_cell.length_b   1.000
_cell.length_c   1.000
_cell.angle_alpha   90.00
_cell.angle_beta   90.00
_cell.angle_gamma   90.00
#
_symmetry.space_group_name_H-M   'P 1'
#
loop_
_entity.id
_entity.type
_entity.pdbx_description
1 polymer ?
#
loop_
_entity_poly.entity_id
_entity_poly.type
_entity_poly.pdbx_seq_one_letter_code
_entity_poly.pdbx_strand_id
1 'polypeptide(L)'
;MKLLIFLHGTVIMHKNANYTSRKERVKQSVNEDPSVLDYENYIPIENSVKKLKTWERQGTTIIYLSSHENLKDVKKDKYVLKKYGFPSGKIVFRRKGEQYKNIAEKIIPDILIEDD
;
A
#
# COMPACT_ATOMS: atom_id res chain seq x y z
N MET A 1 -16.14 -10.22 -4.23
CA MET A 1 -14.85 -10.71 -3.72
C MET A 1 -14.18 -9.60 -2.93
N LYS A 2 -13.60 -9.92 -1.80
CA LYS A 2 -12.92 -8.97 -0.93
C LYS A 2 -11.41 -9.18 -1.03
N LEU A 3 -10.68 -8.12 -1.45
CA LEU A 3 -9.24 -8.14 -1.60
C LEU A 3 -8.61 -7.25 -0.53
N LEU A 4 -7.69 -7.81 0.25
CA LEU A 4 -6.83 -7.06 1.16
C LEU A 4 -5.45 -6.99 0.53
N ILE A 5 -4.97 -5.79 0.26
CA ILE A 5 -3.69 -5.59 -0.42
C ILE A 5 -2.77 -4.68 0.39
N PHE A 6 -1.54 -5.12 0.61
CA PHE A 6 -0.51 -4.33 1.26
C PHE A 6 -0.18 -3.12 0.38
N LEU A 7 -0.08 -1.97 1.00
CA LEU A 7 0.08 -0.70 0.28
C LEU A 7 1.53 -0.44 -0.11
N HIS A 8 2.41 -0.36 0.87
CA HIS A 8 3.81 -0.02 0.65
C HIS A 8 4.60 -1.21 0.11
N GLY A 9 5.28 -1.00 -1.03
CA GLY A 9 6.04 -2.06 -1.70
C GLY A 9 5.22 -2.95 -2.64
N THR A 10 3.90 -2.83 -2.64
CA THR A 10 3.00 -3.59 -3.52
C THR A 10 2.19 -2.68 -4.43
N VAL A 11 1.59 -1.64 -3.89
CA VAL A 11 0.73 -0.69 -4.62
C VAL A 11 1.48 0.60 -4.90
N ILE A 12 2.17 1.14 -3.91
CA ILE A 12 2.95 2.37 -4.01
C ILE A 12 4.36 2.16 -3.46
N MET A 13 5.29 3.00 -3.88
CA MET A 13 6.68 2.95 -3.46
C MET A 13 7.23 4.36 -3.26
N HIS A 14 8.32 4.49 -2.50
CA HIS A 14 8.99 5.77 -2.36
C HIS A 14 9.57 6.22 -3.71
N LYS A 15 9.69 7.53 -3.91
CA LYS A 15 10.04 8.12 -5.21
C LYS A 15 11.33 7.59 -5.80
N ASN A 16 12.38 7.44 -5.00
CA ASN A 16 13.68 6.98 -5.48
C ASN A 16 13.74 5.48 -5.78
N ALA A 17 12.66 4.74 -5.54
CA ALA A 17 12.55 3.33 -5.93
C ALA A 17 12.18 3.16 -7.41
N ASN A 18 11.78 4.24 -8.09
CA ASN A 18 11.35 4.18 -9.48
C ASN A 18 12.46 3.64 -10.37
N TYR A 19 12.13 2.67 -11.23
CA TYR A 19 13.06 1.98 -12.14
C TYR A 19 14.17 1.19 -11.43
N THR A 20 14.05 0.94 -10.13
CA THR A 20 15.00 0.11 -9.39
C THR A 20 14.45 -1.30 -9.17
N SER A 21 15.36 -2.27 -8.93
CA SER A 21 14.96 -3.62 -8.55
C SER A 21 14.40 -3.64 -7.12
N ARG A 22 13.69 -4.72 -6.78
CA ARG A 22 13.21 -4.92 -5.41
C ARG A 22 14.37 -4.94 -4.41
N LYS A 23 15.48 -5.57 -4.77
CA LYS A 23 16.70 -5.62 -3.94
C LYS A 23 17.22 -4.21 -3.63
N GLU A 24 17.24 -3.32 -4.63
CA GLU A 24 17.66 -1.94 -4.44
C GLU A 24 16.68 -1.14 -3.60
N ARG A 25 15.37 -1.36 -3.76
CA ARG A 25 14.35 -0.71 -2.93
C ARG A 25 14.51 -1.08 -1.46
N VAL A 26 14.77 -2.35 -1.16
CA VAL A 26 15.03 -2.81 0.20
C VAL A 26 16.28 -2.14 0.76
N LYS A 27 17.36 -2.07 -0.04
CA LYS A 27 18.61 -1.41 0.35
C LYS A 27 18.39 0.07 0.65
N GLN A 28 17.64 0.79 -0.18
CA GLN A 28 17.29 2.19 0.06
C GLN A 28 16.52 2.36 1.37
N SER A 29 15.59 1.47 1.64
CA SER A 29 14.80 1.48 2.88
C SER A 29 15.69 1.27 4.11
N VAL A 30 16.59 0.28 4.06
CA VAL A 30 17.53 0.00 5.16
C VAL A 30 18.50 1.16 5.37
N ASN A 31 18.94 1.81 4.30
CA ASN A 31 19.87 2.95 4.36
C ASN A 31 19.16 4.29 4.63
N GLU A 32 17.87 4.27 4.93
CA GLU A 32 17.08 5.46 5.24
C GLU A 32 17.14 6.52 4.14
N ASP A 33 16.97 6.11 2.87
CA ASP A 33 16.85 7.05 1.76
C ASP A 33 15.78 8.09 2.09
N PRO A 34 16.07 9.40 1.93
CA PRO A 34 15.11 10.44 2.31
C PRO A 34 13.72 10.28 1.70
N SER A 35 13.62 9.72 0.49
CA SER A 35 12.32 9.53 -0.16
C SER A 35 11.45 8.50 0.56
N VAL A 36 12.03 7.61 1.36
CA VAL A 36 11.27 6.62 2.16
C VAL A 36 10.38 7.30 3.17
N LEU A 37 10.83 8.41 3.76
CA LEU A 37 10.07 9.18 4.76
C LEU A 37 9.17 10.25 4.14
N ASP A 38 9.27 10.48 2.84
CA ASP A 38 8.48 11.46 2.10
C ASP A 38 7.17 10.83 1.61
N TYR A 39 6.29 10.53 2.54
CA TYR A 39 5.08 9.72 2.29
C TYR A 39 4.13 10.34 1.27
N GLU A 40 4.02 11.66 1.21
CA GLU A 40 3.12 12.35 0.28
C GLU A 40 3.60 12.29 -1.17
N ASN A 41 4.87 11.98 -1.38
CA ASN A 41 5.47 11.88 -2.72
C ASN A 41 5.74 10.42 -3.13
N TYR A 42 5.11 9.46 -2.48
CA TYR A 42 5.12 8.08 -2.94
C TYR A 42 4.44 7.99 -4.30
N ILE A 43 4.86 7.04 -5.09
CA ILE A 43 4.40 6.86 -6.48
C ILE A 43 3.84 5.45 -6.69
N PRO A 44 2.96 5.27 -7.69
CA PRO A 44 2.43 3.94 -8.00
C PRO A 44 3.53 2.99 -8.49
N ILE A 45 3.39 1.72 -8.12
CA ILE A 45 4.24 0.66 -8.65
C ILE A 45 3.68 0.22 -10.00
N GLU A 46 4.48 0.34 -11.06
CA GLU A 46 4.12 -0.10 -12.42
C GLU A 46 2.66 0.23 -12.80
N ASN A 47 1.87 -0.80 -13.10
CA ASN A 47 0.48 -0.67 -13.55
C ASN A 47 -0.53 -0.87 -12.42
N SER A 48 -0.15 -0.63 -11.16
CA SER A 48 -1.02 -0.90 -10.01
C SER A 48 -2.37 -0.18 -10.09
N VAL A 49 -2.38 1.09 -10.53
CA VAL A 49 -3.64 1.85 -10.67
C VAL A 49 -4.59 1.13 -11.64
N LYS A 50 -4.09 0.76 -12.81
CA LYS A 50 -4.88 0.11 -13.86
C LYS A 50 -5.40 -1.25 -13.41
N LYS A 51 -4.53 -2.05 -12.79
CA LYS A 51 -4.89 -3.38 -12.29
C LYS A 51 -6.00 -3.31 -11.24
N LEU A 52 -5.87 -2.41 -10.26
CA LEU A 52 -6.86 -2.28 -9.20
C LEU A 52 -8.19 -1.73 -9.73
N LYS A 53 -8.16 -0.79 -10.67
CA LYS A 53 -9.38 -0.32 -11.32
C LYS A 53 -10.09 -1.42 -12.09
N THR A 54 -9.35 -2.27 -12.76
CA THR A 54 -9.92 -3.41 -13.50
C THR A 54 -10.62 -4.37 -12.53
N TRP A 55 -9.99 -4.70 -11.42
CA TRP A 55 -10.59 -5.58 -10.41
C TRP A 55 -11.83 -4.97 -9.78
N GLU A 56 -11.81 -3.67 -9.51
CA GLU A 56 -12.98 -2.97 -8.98
C GLU A 56 -14.16 -3.06 -9.95
N ARG A 57 -13.93 -2.85 -11.24
CA ARG A 57 -14.98 -2.99 -12.28
C ARG A 57 -15.54 -4.39 -12.35
N GLN A 58 -14.75 -5.39 -11.99
CA GLN A 58 -15.17 -6.79 -11.93
C GLN A 58 -15.91 -7.14 -10.62
N GLY A 59 -16.18 -6.15 -9.78
CA GLY A 59 -16.92 -6.35 -8.54
C GLY A 59 -16.08 -6.64 -7.30
N THR A 60 -14.75 -6.49 -7.39
CA THR A 60 -13.86 -6.69 -6.26
C THR A 60 -13.89 -5.49 -5.32
N THR A 61 -14.09 -5.74 -4.03
CA THR A 61 -13.95 -4.73 -2.99
C THR A 61 -12.49 -4.64 -2.58
N ILE A 62 -11.89 -3.46 -2.74
CA ILE A 62 -10.48 -3.24 -2.44
C ILE A 62 -10.34 -2.68 -1.03
N ILE A 63 -9.48 -3.32 -0.22
CA ILE A 63 -9.13 -2.84 1.11
C ILE A 63 -7.60 -2.74 1.15
N TYR A 64 -7.10 -1.54 1.44
CA TYR A 64 -5.66 -1.28 1.49
C TYR A 64 -5.15 -1.47 2.92
N LEU A 65 -4.00 -2.10 3.07
CA LEU A 65 -3.34 -2.28 4.36
C LEU A 65 -2.06 -1.44 4.40
N SER A 66 -2.09 -0.38 5.21
CA SER A 66 -0.94 0.51 5.42
C SER A 66 0.04 -0.07 6.42
N SER A 67 1.34 0.18 6.20
CA SER A 67 2.39 -0.15 7.17
C SER A 67 2.53 0.88 8.27
N HIS A 68 1.88 2.03 8.15
CA HIS A 68 1.92 3.06 9.19
C HIS A 68 1.07 2.66 10.39
N GLU A 69 1.48 3.13 11.57
CA GLU A 69 0.80 2.80 12.83
C GLU A 69 -0.02 3.96 13.39
N ASN A 70 0.00 5.12 12.74
CA ASN A 70 -0.73 6.31 13.21
C ASN A 70 -1.56 6.93 12.09
N LEU A 71 -2.65 7.56 12.48
CA LEU A 71 -3.61 8.15 11.56
C LEU A 71 -3.02 9.27 10.71
N LYS A 72 -2.09 10.03 11.25
CA LYS A 72 -1.44 11.15 10.53
C LYS A 72 -0.76 10.65 9.26
N ASP A 73 0.01 9.56 9.36
CA ASP A 73 0.73 8.99 8.22
C ASP A 73 -0.21 8.23 7.28
N VAL A 74 -1.23 7.59 7.82
CA VAL A 74 -2.27 6.92 7.00
C VAL A 74 -3.01 7.94 6.12
N LYS A 75 -3.24 9.15 6.61
CA LYS A 75 -3.85 10.22 5.79
C LYS A 75 -2.98 10.60 4.60
N LYS A 76 -1.66 10.50 4.72
CA LYS A 76 -0.74 10.73 3.59
C LYS A 76 -0.88 9.64 2.54
N ASP A 77 -1.09 8.40 2.96
CA ASP A 77 -1.40 7.30 2.03
C ASP A 77 -2.68 7.59 1.26
N LYS A 78 -3.72 8.03 1.94
CA LYS A 78 -5.00 8.38 1.32
C LYS A 78 -4.83 9.49 0.30
N TYR A 79 -4.01 10.48 0.61
CA TYR A 79 -3.67 11.57 -0.32
C TYR A 79 -3.02 11.03 -1.60
N VAL A 80 -2.04 10.14 -1.47
CA VAL A 80 -1.35 9.52 -2.62
C VAL A 80 -2.32 8.72 -3.48
N LEU A 81 -3.14 7.88 -2.86
CA LEU A 81 -4.13 7.07 -3.58
C LEU A 81 -5.09 7.94 -4.39
N LYS A 82 -5.56 9.02 -3.79
CA LYS A 82 -6.46 9.97 -4.45
C LYS A 82 -5.77 10.72 -5.59
N LYS A 83 -4.53 11.15 -5.37
CA LYS A 83 -3.71 11.88 -6.34
C LYS A 83 -3.55 11.10 -7.65
N TYR A 84 -3.34 9.80 -7.58
CA TYR A 84 -3.12 8.95 -8.75
C TYR A 84 -4.38 8.26 -9.26
N GLY A 85 -5.52 8.52 -8.64
CA GLY A 85 -6.79 7.97 -9.12
C GLY A 85 -7.00 6.49 -8.82
N PHE A 86 -6.42 5.97 -7.76
CA PHE A 86 -6.69 4.60 -7.32
C PHE A 86 -8.18 4.43 -6.93
N PRO A 87 -8.72 3.19 -7.03
CA PRO A 87 -10.07 2.91 -6.55
C PRO A 87 -10.26 3.38 -5.10
N SER A 88 -11.43 3.96 -4.82
CA SER A 88 -11.80 4.28 -3.46
C SER A 88 -11.94 2.99 -2.66
N GLY A 89 -11.30 2.92 -1.50
CA GLY A 89 -11.35 1.75 -0.67
C GLY A 89 -10.99 2.11 0.76
N LYS A 90 -11.38 1.24 1.68
CA LYS A 90 -11.02 1.39 3.08
C LYS A 90 -9.52 1.18 3.23
N ILE A 91 -8.87 2.04 4.03
CA ILE A 91 -7.48 1.86 4.43
C ILE A 91 -7.47 1.39 5.87
N VAL A 92 -6.92 0.21 6.10
CA VAL A 92 -6.72 -0.33 7.45
C VAL A 92 -5.25 -0.27 7.81
N PHE A 93 -4.95 -0.17 9.08
CA PHE A 93 -3.58 -0.15 9.57
C PHE A 93 -3.53 -0.82 10.95
N ARG A 94 -2.37 -1.37 11.27
CA ARG A 94 -2.17 -1.97 12.59
C ARG A 94 -1.90 -0.89 13.63
N ARG A 95 -2.53 -1.03 14.79
CA ARG A 95 -2.22 -0.19 15.93
C ARG A 95 -0.96 -0.75 16.60
N LYS A 96 -0.33 0.07 17.44
CA LYS A 96 0.84 -0.35 18.19
C LYS A 96 0.56 -1.66 18.94
N GLY A 97 1.41 -2.67 18.72
CA GLY A 97 1.26 -3.98 19.33
C GLY A 97 0.43 -4.99 18.53
N GLU A 98 -0.28 -4.56 17.48
CA GLU A 98 -0.98 -5.48 16.60
C GLU A 98 -0.06 -6.03 15.51
N GLN A 99 -0.35 -7.24 15.06
CA GLN A 99 0.31 -7.83 13.90
C GLN A 99 -0.63 -7.78 12.69
N TYR A 100 -0.08 -7.80 11.48
CA TYR A 100 -0.88 -7.85 10.24
C TYR A 100 -1.80 -9.05 10.20
N LYS A 101 -1.37 -10.18 10.74
CA LYS A 101 -2.17 -11.37 10.90
C LYS A 101 -3.49 -11.10 11.61
N ASN A 102 -3.46 -10.30 12.68
CA ASN A 102 -4.67 -9.96 13.44
C ASN A 102 -5.66 -9.17 12.59
N ILE A 103 -5.17 -8.25 11.77
CA ILE A 103 -6.00 -7.46 10.87
C ILE A 103 -6.64 -8.35 9.80
N ALA A 104 -5.86 -9.24 9.19
CA ALA A 104 -6.34 -10.16 8.19
C ALA A 104 -7.42 -11.10 8.76
N GLU A 105 -7.25 -11.57 9.99
CA GLU A 105 -8.23 -12.41 10.67
C GLU A 105 -9.56 -11.69 10.92
N LYS A 106 -9.51 -10.39 11.20
CA LYS A 106 -10.73 -9.58 11.41
C LYS A 106 -11.47 -9.29 10.10
N ILE A 107 -10.74 -9.06 9.02
CA ILE A 107 -11.30 -8.70 7.72
C ILE A 107 -11.80 -9.92 6.96
N ILE A 108 -11.15 -11.05 7.13
CA ILE A 108 -11.44 -12.32 6.43
C ILE A 108 -11.52 -12.07 4.91
N PRO A 109 -10.39 -11.67 4.27
CA PRO A 109 -10.40 -11.40 2.83
C PRO A 109 -10.48 -12.72 2.03
N ASP A 110 -11.02 -12.62 0.82
CA ASP A 110 -10.98 -13.75 -0.13
C ASP A 110 -9.56 -13.90 -0.70
N ILE A 111 -8.88 -12.78 -0.91
CA ILE A 111 -7.50 -12.75 -1.43
C ILE A 111 -6.69 -11.77 -0.59
N LEU A 112 -5.48 -12.17 -0.23
CA LEU A 112 -4.48 -11.31 0.41
C LEU A 112 -3.28 -11.18 -0.52
N ILE A 113 -2.91 -9.94 -0.86
CA ILE A 113 -1.71 -9.64 -1.64
C ILE A 113 -0.75 -8.87 -0.76
N GLU A 114 0.43 -9.42 -0.58
CA GLU A 114 1.47 -8.82 0.25
C GLU A 114 2.79 -8.69 -0.51
N ASP A 115 3.67 -7.81 0.00
CA ASP A 115 5.01 -7.65 -0.55
C ASP A 115 5.87 -8.82 -0.10
N ASP A 116 6.57 -9.42 -1.05
CA ASP A 116 7.43 -10.57 -0.78
C ASP A 116 8.74 -10.17 -0.08
#